data_cc6601864fc98f162c18872db86fee92
#
_entry.id   cc6601864fc98f162c18872db86fee92
#
_cell.length_a   1.000
_cell.length_b   1.000
_cell.length_c   1.000
_cell.angle_alpha   90.00
_cell.angle_beta   90.00
_cell.angle_gamma   90.00
#
_symmetry.space_group_name_H-M   'P 1'
#
loop_
_entity.id
_entity.type
_entity.pdbx_description
1 polymer ?
#
loop_
_entity_poly.entity_id
_entity_poly.type
_entity_poly.pdbx_seq_one_letter_code
_entity_poly.pdbx_strand_id
1 'polypeptide(L)'
;MKKIYILGLILFTGLASFSQVKMGDIAPVEALQMKENSFDFGRIPQGKPVHHHFLITNIGKEPLVIENVLASCGCTTPEWSTSPVLSGKTTEIRVGYNAAAEGSFEKSIAVMYNKGQTKTFVIRGHVWKLHEQTAPHNNSVSLLKNVK
;
A
#
# COMPACT_ATOMS: atom_id res chain seq x y z
N MET A 1 71.99 -53.75 -23.18
CA MET A 1 71.42 -52.54 -23.71
C MET A 1 69.90 -52.71 -23.70
N LYS A 2 69.25 -52.28 -22.60
CA LYS A 2 67.80 -52.43 -22.40
C LYS A 2 67.08 -51.10 -22.67
N LYS A 3 66.28 -51.06 -23.73
CA LYS A 3 65.43 -49.91 -24.05
C LYS A 3 64.11 -49.98 -23.20
N ILE A 4 63.91 -49.05 -22.31
CA ILE A 4 62.72 -48.93 -21.47
C ILE A 4 61.77 -48.00 -22.24
N TYR A 5 60.62 -48.54 -22.68
CA TYR A 5 59.53 -47.78 -23.25
C TYR A 5 58.60 -47.36 -22.10
N ILE A 6 58.61 -46.08 -21.75
CA ILE A 6 57.65 -45.47 -20.81
C ILE A 6 56.38 -45.15 -21.59
N LEU A 7 55.36 -45.95 -21.38
CA LEU A 7 54.03 -45.74 -21.93
C LEU A 7 53.31 -44.67 -21.04
N GLY A 8 53.23 -43.44 -21.60
CA GLY A 8 52.54 -42.35 -20.92
C GLY A 8 51.04 -42.56 -20.96
N LEU A 9 50.44 -42.88 -19.80
CA LEU A 9 49.02 -42.95 -19.59
C LEU A 9 48.49 -41.51 -19.42
N ILE A 10 47.90 -40.91 -20.48
CA ILE A 10 47.23 -39.63 -20.40
C ILE A 10 45.84 -39.85 -19.75
N LEU A 11 45.71 -39.51 -18.47
CA LEU A 11 44.46 -39.51 -17.76
C LEU A 11 43.66 -38.27 -18.18
N PHE A 12 42.69 -38.45 -19.07
CA PHE A 12 41.78 -37.42 -19.50
C PHE A 12 40.70 -37.22 -18.45
N THR A 13 40.96 -36.35 -17.46
CA THR A 13 39.96 -35.94 -16.45
C THR A 13 39.02 -34.92 -17.08
N GLY A 14 37.92 -35.40 -17.65
CA GLY A 14 36.82 -34.55 -18.10
C GLY A 14 36.15 -33.87 -16.88
N LEU A 15 36.41 -32.56 -16.69
CA LEU A 15 35.64 -31.75 -15.76
C LEU A 15 34.21 -31.58 -16.35
N ALA A 16 33.27 -32.39 -15.88
CA ALA A 16 31.87 -32.12 -16.11
C ALA A 16 31.49 -30.87 -15.25
N SER A 17 31.47 -29.72 -15.90
CA SER A 17 30.90 -28.50 -15.32
C SER A 17 29.41 -28.71 -15.16
N PHE A 18 28.99 -29.17 -13.98
CA PHE A 18 27.59 -29.11 -13.58
C PHE A 18 27.25 -27.63 -13.37
N SER A 19 26.57 -27.02 -14.36
CA SER A 19 25.89 -25.75 -14.16
C SER A 19 24.81 -25.95 -13.09
N GLN A 20 25.12 -25.51 -11.87
CA GLN A 20 24.11 -25.41 -10.80
C GLN A 20 23.12 -24.33 -11.23
N VAL A 21 21.98 -24.73 -11.75
CA VAL A 21 20.80 -23.86 -11.85
C VAL A 21 20.41 -23.50 -10.43
N LYS A 22 20.73 -22.27 -10.00
CA LYS A 22 20.23 -21.70 -8.75
C LYS A 22 18.70 -21.69 -8.81
N MET A 23 18.09 -22.65 -8.12
CA MET A 23 16.66 -22.69 -7.88
C MET A 23 16.34 -21.63 -6.79
N GLY A 24 16.29 -20.34 -7.17
CA GLY A 24 16.19 -19.27 -6.19
C GLY A 24 15.70 -17.91 -6.65
N ASP A 25 15.49 -17.69 -7.95
CA ASP A 25 15.06 -16.37 -8.45
C ASP A 25 13.77 -16.41 -9.27
N ILE A 26 12.77 -17.17 -8.81
CA ILE A 26 11.40 -16.91 -9.24
C ILE A 26 10.87 -15.85 -8.28
N ALA A 27 11.00 -14.57 -8.66
CA ALA A 27 10.30 -13.50 -7.96
C ALA A 27 8.83 -13.90 -7.84
N PRO A 28 8.21 -13.81 -6.67
CA PRO A 28 6.81 -14.18 -6.50
C PRO A 28 5.98 -13.39 -7.51
N VAL A 29 5.24 -14.10 -8.35
CA VAL A 29 4.36 -13.47 -9.34
C VAL A 29 3.37 -12.62 -8.56
N GLU A 30 3.42 -11.30 -8.78
CA GLU A 30 2.51 -10.36 -8.13
C GLU A 30 1.07 -10.70 -8.51
N ALA A 31 0.30 -11.17 -7.54
CA ALA A 31 -1.09 -11.59 -7.75
C ALA A 31 -2.08 -10.42 -7.56
N LEU A 32 -1.62 -9.33 -6.92
CA LEU A 32 -2.42 -8.18 -6.56
C LEU A 32 -2.15 -7.00 -7.50
N GLN A 33 -3.13 -6.63 -8.29
CA GLN A 33 -3.10 -5.41 -9.09
C GLN A 33 -4.02 -4.36 -8.46
N MET A 34 -3.50 -3.15 -8.26
CA MET A 34 -4.28 -1.99 -7.86
C MET A 34 -4.59 -1.12 -9.07
N LYS A 35 -5.80 -0.57 -9.12
CA LYS A 35 -6.20 0.40 -10.15
C LYS A 35 -5.40 1.70 -10.01
N GLU A 36 -5.05 2.06 -8.77
CA GLU A 36 -4.27 3.25 -8.42
C GLU A 36 -3.41 2.96 -7.19
N ASN A 37 -2.21 3.56 -7.12
CA ASN A 37 -1.28 3.41 -6.00
C ASN A 37 -1.24 4.65 -5.10
N SER A 38 -2.02 5.68 -5.41
CA SER A 38 -2.15 6.88 -4.59
C SER A 38 -3.47 7.57 -4.85
N PHE A 39 -3.99 8.25 -3.81
CA PHE A 39 -5.17 9.09 -3.91
C PHE A 39 -4.95 10.41 -3.19
N ASP A 40 -5.34 11.52 -3.84
CA ASP A 40 -5.26 12.85 -3.28
C ASP A 40 -6.67 13.37 -2.96
N PHE A 41 -6.96 13.55 -1.67
CA PHE A 41 -8.22 14.12 -1.20
C PHE A 41 -8.35 15.63 -1.49
N GLY A 42 -7.25 16.26 -1.96
CA GLY A 42 -7.23 17.70 -2.14
C GLY A 42 -7.34 18.45 -0.81
N ARG A 43 -8.09 19.54 -0.80
CA ARG A 43 -8.35 20.35 0.39
C ARG A 43 -9.59 19.86 1.13
N ILE A 44 -9.42 19.41 2.38
CA ILE A 44 -10.51 18.91 3.22
C ILE A 44 -10.62 19.77 4.50
N PRO A 45 -11.84 20.02 5.01
CA PRO A 45 -12.01 20.81 6.23
C PRO A 45 -11.61 20.00 7.47
N GLN A 46 -10.98 20.67 8.45
CA GLN A 46 -10.60 20.06 9.72
C GLN A 46 -11.80 19.45 10.43
N GLY A 47 -11.61 18.25 11.00
CA GLY A 47 -12.64 17.51 11.73
C GLY A 47 -13.75 16.92 10.84
N LYS A 48 -13.59 16.93 9.52
CA LYS A 48 -14.47 16.26 8.57
C LYS A 48 -13.79 15.03 8.00
N PRO A 49 -14.06 13.82 8.52
CA PRO A 49 -13.49 12.59 8.01
C PRO A 49 -13.84 12.37 6.54
N VAL A 50 -12.88 11.87 5.80
CA VAL A 50 -13.03 11.49 4.37
C VAL A 50 -12.65 10.03 4.18
N HIS A 51 -13.10 9.42 3.10
CA HIS A 51 -12.72 8.05 2.75
C HIS A 51 -12.61 7.88 1.23
N HIS A 52 -11.83 6.88 0.82
CA HIS A 52 -11.66 6.48 -0.56
C HIS A 52 -11.62 4.95 -0.66
N HIS A 53 -12.07 4.41 -1.80
CA HIS A 53 -12.13 2.98 -2.10
C HIS A 53 -11.06 2.62 -3.13
N PHE A 54 -10.04 1.88 -2.71
CA PHE A 54 -9.00 1.34 -3.58
C PHE A 54 -9.44 0.01 -4.13
N LEU A 55 -9.56 -0.09 -5.44
CA LEU A 55 -9.94 -1.34 -6.13
C LEU A 55 -8.70 -2.22 -6.33
N ILE A 56 -8.83 -3.47 -5.92
CA ILE A 56 -7.80 -4.50 -6.01
C ILE A 56 -8.34 -5.64 -6.87
N THR A 57 -7.62 -6.01 -7.91
CA THR A 57 -7.93 -7.14 -8.78
C THR A 57 -6.93 -8.26 -8.56
N ASN A 58 -7.41 -9.48 -8.38
CA ASN A 58 -6.57 -10.66 -8.40
C ASN A 58 -6.21 -11.01 -9.84
N ILE A 59 -4.94 -10.76 -10.22
CA ILE A 59 -4.38 -11.13 -11.53
C ILE A 59 -3.62 -12.45 -11.50
N GLY A 60 -3.53 -13.08 -10.32
CA GLY A 60 -2.94 -14.41 -10.14
C GLY A 60 -3.90 -15.53 -10.56
N LYS A 61 -3.38 -16.75 -10.58
CA LYS A 61 -4.19 -17.96 -10.89
C LYS A 61 -4.91 -18.51 -9.66
N GLU A 62 -4.31 -18.33 -8.47
CA GLU A 62 -4.83 -18.79 -7.19
C GLU A 62 -5.68 -17.71 -6.50
N PRO A 63 -6.59 -18.10 -5.59
CA PRO A 63 -7.33 -17.13 -4.78
C PRO A 63 -6.39 -16.19 -4.01
N LEU A 64 -6.66 -14.89 -4.04
CA LEU A 64 -5.95 -13.88 -3.29
C LEU A 64 -6.65 -13.64 -1.96
N VAL A 65 -5.90 -13.73 -0.86
CA VAL A 65 -6.40 -13.46 0.50
C VAL A 65 -5.66 -12.24 1.04
N ILE A 66 -6.42 -11.19 1.41
CA ILE A 66 -5.88 -10.04 2.14
C ILE A 66 -5.86 -10.41 3.62
N GLU A 67 -4.66 -10.57 4.17
CA GLU A 67 -4.46 -11.02 5.55
C GLU A 67 -4.50 -9.86 6.53
N ASN A 68 -3.91 -8.72 6.15
CA ASN A 68 -3.86 -7.54 6.99
C ASN A 68 -3.68 -6.27 6.16
N VAL A 69 -4.15 -5.14 6.70
CA VAL A 69 -3.92 -3.81 6.12
C VAL A 69 -3.51 -2.86 7.23
N LEU A 70 -2.28 -2.35 7.13
CA LEU A 70 -1.66 -1.50 8.14
C LEU A 70 -1.51 -0.08 7.63
N ALA A 71 -2.03 0.88 8.37
CA ALA A 71 -1.80 2.30 8.13
C ALA A 71 -0.62 2.82 8.95
N SER A 72 0.10 3.81 8.43
CA SER A 72 1.26 4.44 9.08
C SER A 72 0.92 5.26 10.33
N CYS A 73 -0.37 5.54 10.60
CA CYS A 73 -0.84 6.23 11.80
C CYS A 73 -2.26 5.81 12.19
N GLY A 74 -2.64 6.01 13.46
CA GLY A 74 -4.01 5.82 13.95
C GLY A 74 -5.03 6.84 13.43
N CYS A 75 -4.59 7.84 12.65
CA CYS A 75 -5.45 8.81 11.97
C CYS A 75 -6.04 8.28 10.66
N THR A 76 -5.60 7.10 10.22
CA THR A 76 -6.02 6.42 8.98
C THR A 76 -6.57 5.05 9.34
N THR A 77 -7.78 4.77 8.89
CA THR A 77 -8.51 3.54 9.22
C THR A 77 -8.84 2.76 7.95
N PRO A 78 -8.08 1.68 7.64
CA PRO A 78 -8.41 0.79 6.55
C PRO A 78 -9.48 -0.23 6.97
N GLU A 79 -10.39 -0.55 6.04
CA GLU A 79 -11.42 -1.58 6.16
C GLU A 79 -11.38 -2.45 4.90
N TRP A 80 -11.41 -3.78 5.06
CA TRP A 80 -11.32 -4.72 3.95
C TRP A 80 -12.05 -6.03 4.27
N SER A 81 -12.29 -6.84 3.24
CA SER A 81 -12.81 -8.21 3.38
C SER A 81 -11.66 -9.22 3.45
N THR A 82 -11.77 -10.18 4.37
CA THR A 82 -10.87 -11.33 4.46
C THR A 82 -11.28 -12.49 3.57
N SER A 83 -12.40 -12.36 2.85
CA SER A 83 -12.87 -13.40 1.92
C SER A 83 -11.90 -13.56 0.75
N PRO A 84 -11.60 -14.80 0.32
CA PRO A 84 -10.73 -15.04 -0.82
C PRO A 84 -11.29 -14.41 -2.11
N VAL A 85 -10.46 -13.67 -2.84
CA VAL A 85 -10.77 -13.07 -4.13
C VAL A 85 -10.31 -14.00 -5.23
N LEU A 86 -11.25 -14.56 -5.98
CA LEU A 86 -10.95 -15.52 -7.06
C LEU A 86 -10.19 -14.85 -8.19
N SER A 87 -9.46 -15.63 -9.00
CA SER A 87 -8.73 -15.15 -10.18
C SER A 87 -9.62 -14.28 -11.08
N GLY A 88 -9.12 -13.13 -11.50
CA GLY A 88 -9.82 -12.15 -12.31
C GLY A 88 -10.94 -11.37 -11.59
N LYS A 89 -11.19 -11.62 -10.32
CA LYS A 89 -12.18 -10.88 -9.53
C LYS A 89 -11.57 -9.70 -8.80
N THR A 90 -12.42 -8.72 -8.46
CA THR A 90 -12.04 -7.48 -7.80
C THR A 90 -12.66 -7.41 -6.42
N THR A 91 -11.92 -6.86 -5.48
CA THR A 91 -12.36 -6.45 -4.13
C THR A 91 -11.96 -5.00 -3.89
N GLU A 92 -12.32 -4.45 -2.74
CA GLU A 92 -11.94 -3.09 -2.38
C GLU A 92 -11.34 -3.01 -0.97
N ILE A 93 -10.48 -2.02 -0.77
CA ILE A 93 -10.06 -1.55 0.55
C ILE A 93 -10.59 -0.13 0.71
N ARG A 94 -11.47 0.08 1.69
CA ARG A 94 -11.94 1.41 2.08
C ARG A 94 -10.94 2.00 3.06
N VAL A 95 -10.39 3.18 2.75
CA VAL A 95 -9.43 3.88 3.61
C VAL A 95 -10.04 5.19 4.08
N GLY A 96 -10.24 5.32 5.40
CA GLY A 96 -10.70 6.53 6.06
C GLY A 96 -9.54 7.37 6.59
N TYR A 97 -9.69 8.70 6.57
CA TYR A 97 -8.78 9.64 7.22
C TYR A 97 -9.61 10.63 8.08
N ASN A 98 -9.24 10.80 9.36
CA ASN A 98 -10.04 11.54 10.34
C ASN A 98 -9.96 13.07 10.23
N ALA A 99 -9.00 13.60 9.45
CA ALA A 99 -8.77 15.03 9.26
C ALA A 99 -8.63 15.86 10.56
N ALA A 100 -8.10 15.25 11.63
CA ALA A 100 -8.05 15.91 12.94
C ALA A 100 -7.00 17.03 13.02
N ALA A 101 -5.83 16.85 12.38
CA ALA A 101 -4.73 17.80 12.39
C ALA A 101 -4.74 18.66 11.13
N GLU A 102 -4.54 20.00 11.31
CA GLU A 102 -4.38 20.95 10.20
C GLU A 102 -3.04 20.72 9.48
N GLY A 103 -3.00 21.03 8.18
CA GLY A 103 -1.82 20.96 7.34
C GLY A 103 -1.84 19.84 6.30
N SER A 104 -0.77 19.74 5.55
CA SER A 104 -0.59 18.70 4.54
C SER A 104 -0.32 17.35 5.21
N PHE A 105 -0.89 16.30 4.64
CA PHE A 105 -0.64 14.95 5.09
C PHE A 105 -0.33 14.02 3.91
N GLU A 106 0.50 13.03 4.20
CA GLU A 106 0.72 11.85 3.37
C GLU A 106 0.79 10.64 4.30
N LYS A 107 0.01 9.61 4.03
CA LYS A 107 -0.08 8.40 4.83
C LYS A 107 0.08 7.19 3.94
N SER A 108 0.98 6.29 4.33
CA SER A 108 1.18 5.02 3.66
C SER A 108 0.31 3.93 4.28
N ILE A 109 -0.19 3.05 3.42
CA ILE A 109 -0.98 1.87 3.78
C ILE A 109 -0.31 0.65 3.17
N ALA A 110 0.02 -0.34 3.98
CA ALA A 110 0.62 -1.60 3.57
C ALA A 110 -0.43 -2.71 3.62
N VAL A 111 -0.65 -3.37 2.49
CA VAL A 111 -1.54 -4.53 2.33
C VAL A 111 -0.70 -5.78 2.36
N MET A 112 -0.94 -6.66 3.32
CA MET A 112 -0.31 -7.97 3.44
C MET A 112 -1.24 -9.03 2.86
N TYR A 113 -0.73 -9.87 1.95
CA TYR A 113 -1.53 -10.87 1.25
C TYR A 113 -0.71 -12.11 0.90
N ASN A 114 -1.40 -13.23 0.66
CA ASN A 114 -0.82 -14.49 0.18
C ASN A 114 0.49 -14.88 0.88
N LYS A 115 0.46 -15.01 2.21
CA LYS A 115 1.59 -15.52 3.04
C LYS A 115 2.87 -14.68 2.96
N GLY A 116 2.72 -13.37 3.13
CA GLY A 116 3.84 -12.44 3.35
C GLY A 116 4.20 -11.55 2.17
N GLN A 117 3.44 -11.56 1.09
CA GLN A 117 3.56 -10.52 0.06
C GLN A 117 3.00 -9.20 0.60
N THR A 118 3.61 -8.09 0.20
CA THR A 118 3.19 -6.76 0.67
C THR A 118 3.13 -5.78 -0.51
N LYS A 119 2.02 -5.04 -0.58
CA LYS A 119 1.83 -3.91 -1.50
C LYS A 119 1.57 -2.65 -0.71
N THR A 120 2.23 -1.55 -1.06
CA THR A 120 2.03 -0.26 -0.39
C THR A 120 1.41 0.75 -1.36
N PHE A 121 0.48 1.54 -0.83
CA PHE A 121 -0.11 2.68 -1.52
C PHE A 121 -0.23 3.87 -0.56
N VAL A 122 -0.57 5.06 -1.06
CA VAL A 122 -0.58 6.29 -0.26
C VAL A 122 -1.87 7.07 -0.45
N ILE A 123 -2.29 7.74 0.63
CA ILE A 123 -3.28 8.81 0.58
C ILE A 123 -2.61 10.12 0.98
N ARG A 124 -3.03 11.21 0.38
CA ARG A 124 -2.52 12.55 0.70
C ARG A 124 -3.63 13.58 0.59
N GLY A 125 -3.32 14.79 1.07
CA GLY A 125 -4.23 15.92 1.01
C GLY A 125 -3.76 17.05 1.90
N HIS A 126 -4.60 18.07 2.04
CA HIS A 126 -4.36 19.22 2.89
C HIS A 126 -5.58 19.53 3.74
N VAL A 127 -5.44 19.43 5.06
CA VAL A 127 -6.50 19.79 6.02
C VAL A 127 -6.41 21.28 6.28
N TRP A 128 -7.50 22.00 6.03
CA TRP A 128 -7.59 23.42 6.31
C TRP A 128 -8.57 23.70 7.46
N LYS A 129 -8.22 24.64 8.32
CA LYS A 129 -9.07 25.10 9.41
C LYS A 129 -10.13 26.04 8.88
N LEU A 130 -11.40 25.73 9.14
CA LEU A 130 -12.45 26.73 9.01
C LEU A 130 -12.18 27.82 10.05
N HIS A 131 -11.79 29.00 9.59
CA HIS A 131 -11.89 30.17 10.45
C HIS A 131 -13.40 30.41 10.65
N GLU A 132 -13.88 30.26 11.87
CA GLU A 132 -15.18 30.78 12.23
C GLU A 132 -15.16 32.27 11.89
N GLN A 133 -15.86 32.67 10.84
CA GLN A 133 -16.18 34.08 10.67
C GLN A 133 -17.05 34.40 11.87
N THR A 134 -16.48 35.15 12.81
CA THR A 134 -17.31 35.79 13.87
C THR A 134 -18.49 36.41 13.16
N ALA A 135 -19.69 35.92 13.50
CA ALA A 135 -20.93 36.47 12.92
C ALA A 135 -20.84 38.00 13.02
N PRO A 136 -21.20 38.74 11.95
CA PRO A 136 -21.13 40.20 12.01
C PRO A 136 -21.87 40.66 13.23
N HIS A 137 -21.17 41.45 14.09
CA HIS A 137 -21.73 41.98 15.31
C HIS A 137 -22.96 42.82 14.93
N ASN A 138 -24.16 42.30 15.21
CA ASN A 138 -25.39 43.01 14.92
C ASN A 138 -25.55 44.14 15.93
N ASN A 139 -25.09 45.35 15.57
CA ASN A 139 -25.18 46.54 16.42
C ASN A 139 -26.62 46.90 16.83
N SER A 140 -27.62 46.38 16.12
CA SER A 140 -29.02 46.60 16.43
C SER A 140 -29.48 45.95 17.75
N VAL A 141 -28.79 44.87 18.19
CA VAL A 141 -29.12 44.18 19.47
C VAL A 141 -28.57 44.95 20.67
N SER A 142 -27.49 45.71 20.53
CA SER A 142 -26.90 46.50 21.59
C SER A 142 -27.77 47.71 21.97
N LEU A 143 -28.57 48.23 21.03
CA LEU A 143 -29.49 49.38 21.28
C LEU A 143 -30.69 48.99 22.12
N LEU A 144 -31.11 47.71 22.12
CA LEU A 144 -32.26 47.25 22.94
C LEU A 144 -31.93 47.02 24.40
N LYS A 145 -30.65 46.93 24.76
CA LYS A 145 -30.23 46.76 26.16
C LYS A 145 -30.24 48.04 27.01
N ASN A 146 -30.38 49.20 26.40
CA ASN A 146 -30.34 50.49 27.03
C ASN A 146 -31.73 51.15 27.19
N VAL A 147 -32.81 50.44 26.84
CA VAL A 147 -34.19 50.91 27.10
C VAL A 147 -34.62 50.42 28.49
N LYS A 148 -34.56 51.33 29.45
CA LYS A 148 -35.03 51.13 30.85
C LYS A 148 -36.37 51.77 30.99
#